data_e7f41fe72c90803f59b1b2d738a42773
#
_entry.id   e7f41fe72c90803f59b1b2d738a42773
#
_cell.length_a   1.000
_cell.length_b   1.000
_cell.length_c   1.000
_cell.angle_alpha   90.00
_cell.angle_beta   90.00
_cell.angle_gamma   90.00
#
_symmetry.space_group_name_H-M   'P 1'
#
loop_
_entity.id
_entity.type
_entity.pdbx_description
1 polymer ?
#
loop_
_entity_poly.entity_id
_entity_poly.type
_entity_poly.pdbx_seq_one_letter_code
_entity_poly.pdbx_strand_id
1 'polypeptide(L)'
;MAAAALQAAKAGPLRRTIRVLMAGAEEVGGNGGRAYYDAHGKEAHAMAMESDFGADRVWRVDFKLPQGHDALARRVVAGLAPLGIGASRLPAGGGSDIEPLVKAGVPVIDLQQDGTRYFDIHHTPDDTLDKIDSAQLRQNVAAWAVALFEIANAPESLGVN
;
A
#
# COMPACT_ATOMS: atom_id res chain seq x y z
N MET A 1 -4.88 2.96 -6.63
CA MET A 1 -3.42 3.23 -6.58
C MET A 1 -3.00 4.43 -7.44
N ALA A 2 -3.17 4.43 -8.77
CA ALA A 2 -2.74 5.54 -9.63
C ALA A 2 -3.30 6.91 -9.21
N ALA A 3 -4.60 6.99 -8.85
CA ALA A 3 -5.20 8.23 -8.34
C ALA A 3 -4.53 8.71 -7.04
N ALA A 4 -4.21 7.80 -6.12
CA ALA A 4 -3.53 8.16 -4.86
C ALA A 4 -2.10 8.67 -5.11
N ALA A 5 -1.34 8.00 -5.98
CA ALA A 5 0.00 8.44 -6.38
C ALA A 5 -0.04 9.84 -7.03
N LEU A 6 -1.03 10.10 -7.88
CA LEU A 6 -1.23 11.42 -8.48
C LEU A 6 -1.56 12.49 -7.43
N GLN A 7 -2.40 12.19 -6.45
CA GLN A 7 -2.72 13.13 -5.37
C GLN A 7 -1.49 13.41 -4.49
N ALA A 8 -0.71 12.39 -4.14
CA ALA A 8 0.54 12.58 -3.41
C ALA A 8 1.52 13.48 -4.18
N ALA A 9 1.66 13.26 -5.49
CA ALA A 9 2.54 14.09 -6.33
C ALA A 9 2.05 15.55 -6.47
N LYS A 10 0.73 15.79 -6.43
CA LYS A 10 0.15 17.15 -6.48
C LYS A 10 0.30 17.89 -5.15
N ALA A 11 0.44 17.20 -4.04
CA ALA A 11 0.60 17.82 -2.72
C ALA A 11 1.94 18.55 -2.55
N GLY A 12 2.94 18.25 -3.36
CA GLY A 12 4.24 18.90 -3.37
C GLY A 12 5.33 18.08 -4.06
N PRO A 13 6.55 18.62 -4.15
CA PRO A 13 7.66 17.89 -4.75
C PRO A 13 7.98 16.64 -3.91
N LEU A 14 8.20 15.53 -4.58
CA LEU A 14 8.55 14.25 -3.95
C LEU A 14 10.05 14.04 -3.99
N ARG A 15 10.62 13.55 -2.91
CA ARG A 15 12.05 13.17 -2.80
C ARG A 15 12.35 11.82 -3.46
N ARG A 16 11.32 10.94 -3.54
CA ARG A 16 11.43 9.61 -4.14
C ARG A 16 10.36 9.42 -5.20
N THR A 17 10.70 8.62 -6.19
CA THR A 17 9.74 8.20 -7.22
C THR A 17 8.68 7.28 -6.62
N ILE A 18 7.42 7.52 -6.94
CA ILE A 18 6.33 6.57 -6.71
C ILE A 18 6.15 5.78 -8.00
N ARG A 19 6.33 4.47 -7.92
CA ARG A 19 6.06 3.54 -9.02
C ARG A 19 4.76 2.79 -8.72
N VAL A 20 3.81 2.84 -9.62
CA VAL A 20 2.56 2.07 -9.53
C VAL A 20 2.70 0.84 -10.42
N LEU A 21 2.68 -0.33 -9.80
CA LEU A 21 2.61 -1.61 -10.48
C LEU A 21 1.15 -2.03 -10.60
N MET A 22 0.71 -2.34 -11.81
CA MET A 22 -0.55 -3.03 -12.07
C MET A 22 -0.19 -4.47 -12.43
N ALA A 23 -0.04 -5.28 -11.39
CA ALA A 23 0.30 -6.69 -11.56
C ALA A 23 -0.86 -7.44 -12.22
N GLY A 24 -0.53 -8.32 -13.13
CA GLY A 24 -1.50 -9.20 -13.77
C GLY A 24 -1.24 -10.65 -13.43
N ALA A 25 -2.28 -11.47 -13.59
CA ALA A 25 -2.20 -12.91 -13.40
C ALA A 25 -1.76 -13.32 -11.98
N GLU A 26 -2.22 -12.58 -10.95
CA GLU A 26 -2.00 -12.91 -9.56
C GLU A 26 -2.68 -14.24 -9.25
N GLU A 27 -3.96 -14.37 -9.55
CA GLU A 27 -4.84 -15.52 -9.29
C GLU A 27 -4.38 -16.85 -9.94
N VAL A 28 -3.54 -16.74 -10.96
CA VAL A 28 -2.99 -17.91 -11.66
C VAL A 28 -1.50 -18.09 -11.43
N GLY A 29 -1.04 -17.65 -10.25
CA GLY A 29 0.30 -17.94 -9.75
C GLY A 29 1.22 -16.73 -9.55
N GLY A 30 0.71 -15.49 -9.40
CA GLY A 30 1.49 -14.31 -9.05
C GLY A 30 2.51 -13.91 -10.13
N ASN A 31 2.16 -14.12 -11.40
CA ASN A 31 3.12 -13.95 -12.50
C ASN A 31 3.57 -12.50 -12.68
N GLY A 32 2.67 -11.53 -12.47
CA GLY A 32 2.99 -10.11 -12.58
C GLY A 32 4.00 -9.64 -11.55
N GLY A 33 3.79 -9.99 -10.29
CA GLY A 33 4.70 -9.65 -9.19
C GLY A 33 6.08 -10.29 -9.39
N ARG A 34 6.15 -11.56 -9.81
CA ARG A 34 7.42 -12.22 -10.13
C ARG A 34 8.15 -11.58 -11.29
N ALA A 35 7.45 -11.33 -12.39
CA ALA A 35 8.07 -10.69 -13.56
C ALA A 35 8.62 -9.29 -13.23
N TYR A 36 7.90 -8.54 -12.40
CA TYR A 36 8.39 -7.27 -11.86
C TYR A 36 9.68 -7.46 -11.06
N TYR A 37 9.70 -8.41 -10.14
CA TYR A 37 10.87 -8.69 -9.32
C TYR A 37 12.07 -9.15 -10.15
N ASP A 38 11.87 -10.01 -11.15
CA ASP A 38 12.93 -10.49 -12.03
C ASP A 38 13.59 -9.33 -12.80
N ALA A 39 12.78 -8.36 -13.23
CA ALA A 39 13.25 -7.20 -13.98
C ALA A 39 13.86 -6.09 -13.09
N HIS A 40 13.29 -5.86 -11.91
CA HIS A 40 13.53 -4.67 -11.09
C HIS A 40 13.97 -4.97 -9.64
N GLY A 41 13.97 -6.23 -9.20
CA GLY A 41 14.27 -6.60 -7.81
C GLY A 41 15.67 -6.20 -7.32
N LYS A 42 16.60 -5.93 -8.25
CA LYS A 42 17.95 -5.42 -7.93
C LYS A 42 18.00 -3.89 -7.79
N GLU A 43 16.95 -3.17 -8.16
CA GLU A 43 16.86 -1.73 -7.95
C GLU A 43 16.63 -1.45 -6.45
N ALA A 44 17.07 -0.27 -5.99
CA ALA A 44 16.81 0.16 -4.61
C ALA A 44 15.32 0.47 -4.41
N HIS A 45 14.63 -0.39 -3.66
CA HIS A 45 13.24 -0.17 -3.25
C HIS A 45 13.21 0.39 -1.84
N ALA A 46 12.66 1.59 -1.69
CA ALA A 46 12.54 2.24 -0.37
C ALA A 46 11.40 1.64 0.46
N MET A 47 10.32 1.24 -0.19
CA MET A 47 9.11 0.70 0.44
C MET A 47 8.30 -0.06 -0.60
N ALA A 48 7.60 -1.11 -0.17
CA ALA A 48 6.57 -1.77 -0.97
C ALA A 48 5.23 -1.73 -0.23
N MET A 49 4.16 -1.60 -0.99
CA MET A 49 2.78 -1.58 -0.49
C MET A 49 1.88 -2.22 -1.54
N GLU A 50 0.86 -2.94 -1.10
CA GLU A 50 -0.11 -3.57 -1.99
C GLU A 50 -1.54 -3.21 -1.58
N SER A 51 -2.46 -3.14 -2.55
CA SER A 51 -3.89 -2.93 -2.35
C SER A 51 -4.64 -3.98 -3.14
N ASP A 52 -5.04 -5.03 -2.47
CA ASP A 52 -5.69 -6.20 -3.07
C ASP A 52 -6.88 -6.73 -2.23
N PHE A 53 -7.35 -5.97 -1.26
CA PHE A 53 -8.43 -6.40 -0.37
C PHE A 53 -9.68 -5.54 -0.56
N GLY A 54 -10.14 -5.41 -1.81
CA GLY A 54 -11.33 -4.66 -2.18
C GLY A 54 -11.16 -3.15 -2.19
N ALA A 55 -12.28 -2.42 -2.18
CA ALA A 55 -12.33 -0.97 -2.34
C ALA A 55 -12.96 -0.24 -1.14
N ASP A 56 -13.29 -0.98 -0.07
CA ASP A 56 -13.91 -0.41 1.13
C ASP A 56 -12.90 0.42 1.92
N ARG A 57 -13.37 1.10 2.96
CA ARG A 57 -12.55 2.06 3.72
C ARG A 57 -11.35 1.40 4.38
N VAL A 58 -10.26 2.13 4.44
CA VAL A 58 -9.12 1.77 5.30
C VAL A 58 -9.46 2.10 6.76
N TRP A 59 -9.20 1.19 7.69
CA TRP A 59 -9.47 1.38 9.12
C TRP A 59 -8.23 1.24 9.99
N ARG A 60 -7.17 0.61 9.46
CA ARG A 60 -5.94 0.32 10.20
C ARG A 60 -4.71 0.43 9.31
N VAL A 61 -3.58 0.83 9.88
CA VAL A 61 -2.27 0.75 9.27
C VAL A 61 -1.34 -0.15 10.09
N ASP A 62 -0.64 -1.05 9.41
CA ASP A 62 0.37 -1.95 9.98
C ASP A 62 1.74 -1.64 9.36
N PHE A 63 2.82 -1.90 10.11
CA PHE A 63 4.18 -1.55 9.72
C PHE A 63 5.12 -2.75 9.83
N LYS A 64 6.01 -2.91 8.84
CA LYS A 64 7.20 -3.75 8.90
C LYS A 64 8.38 -2.90 8.42
N LEU A 65 8.90 -2.09 9.33
CA LEU A 65 9.97 -1.13 9.08
C LEU A 65 11.27 -1.60 9.74
N PRO A 66 12.43 -1.23 9.18
CA PRO A 66 13.71 -1.43 9.85
C PRO A 66 13.76 -0.68 11.18
N GLN A 67 14.63 -1.14 12.08
CA GLN A 67 14.86 -0.47 13.36
C GLN A 67 15.26 1.00 13.14
N GLY A 68 14.73 1.90 13.97
CA GLY A 68 15.01 3.34 13.90
C GLY A 68 14.06 4.15 12.99
N HIS A 69 13.08 3.51 12.33
CA HIS A 69 12.12 4.19 11.45
C HIS A 69 10.81 4.60 12.15
N ASP A 70 10.77 4.63 13.48
CA ASP A 70 9.59 5.03 14.25
C ASP A 70 9.08 6.44 13.91
N ALA A 71 9.97 7.33 13.50
CA ALA A 71 9.59 8.69 13.11
C ALA A 71 8.71 8.69 11.85
N LEU A 72 9.01 7.87 10.85
CA LEU A 72 8.16 7.68 9.68
C LEU A 72 6.80 7.09 10.08
N ALA A 73 6.80 6.03 10.89
CA ALA A 73 5.55 5.43 11.36
C ALA A 73 4.65 6.46 12.07
N ARG A 74 5.21 7.29 12.95
CA ARG A 74 4.46 8.36 13.63
C ARG A 74 3.88 9.39 12.68
N ARG A 75 4.63 9.81 11.64
CA ARG A 75 4.12 10.76 10.64
C ARG A 75 2.97 10.17 9.84
N VAL A 76 3.13 8.93 9.37
CA VAL A 76 2.07 8.22 8.65
C VAL A 76 0.81 8.11 9.51
N VAL A 77 0.94 7.67 10.77
CA VAL A 77 -0.20 7.57 11.71
C VAL A 77 -0.85 8.94 11.94
N ALA A 78 -0.06 9.99 12.16
CA ALA A 78 -0.59 11.34 12.36
C ALA A 78 -1.35 11.85 11.13
N GLY A 79 -0.84 11.59 9.92
CA GLY A 79 -1.51 11.95 8.68
C GLY A 79 -2.80 11.15 8.41
N LEU A 80 -2.85 9.90 8.87
CA LEU A 80 -4.00 9.01 8.69
C LEU A 80 -5.09 9.21 9.76
N ALA A 81 -4.75 9.73 10.94
CA ALA A 81 -5.68 9.92 12.05
C ALA A 81 -6.93 10.75 11.69
N PRO A 82 -6.84 11.86 10.92
CA PRO A 82 -8.05 12.60 10.49
C PRO A 82 -9.01 11.81 9.62
N LEU A 83 -8.55 10.72 9.00
CA LEU A 83 -9.36 9.81 8.20
C LEU A 83 -10.01 8.68 9.04
N GLY A 84 -9.81 8.71 10.37
CA GLY A 84 -10.32 7.69 11.29
C GLY A 84 -9.54 6.39 11.27
N ILE A 85 -8.28 6.41 10.80
CA ILE A 85 -7.44 5.23 10.66
C ILE A 85 -6.51 5.10 11.86
N GLY A 86 -6.59 3.97 12.55
CA GLY A 86 -5.71 3.63 13.67
C GLY A 86 -4.46 2.85 13.23
N ALA A 87 -3.50 2.74 14.14
CA ALA A 87 -2.35 1.85 13.96
C ALA A 87 -2.50 0.61 14.85
N SER A 88 -1.92 -0.51 14.43
CA SER A 88 -1.81 -1.69 15.27
C SER A 88 -0.36 -1.99 15.66
N ARG A 89 -0.19 -3.04 16.46
CA ARG A 89 1.12 -3.61 16.79
C ARG A 89 1.44 -4.85 15.96
N LEU A 90 0.54 -5.25 15.05
CA LEU A 90 0.78 -6.37 14.17
C LEU A 90 1.77 -5.94 13.07
N PRO A 91 2.69 -6.82 12.69
CA PRO A 91 3.59 -6.52 11.59
C PRO A 91 2.81 -6.50 10.27
N ALA A 92 3.19 -5.61 9.37
CA ALA A 92 2.72 -5.64 7.98
C ALA A 92 3.20 -6.92 7.29
N GLY A 93 2.31 -7.54 6.52
CA GLY A 93 2.59 -8.76 5.77
C GLY A 93 3.05 -8.50 4.34
N GLY A 94 2.61 -7.37 3.79
CA GLY A 94 2.62 -7.13 2.35
C GLY A 94 1.44 -7.86 1.68
N GLY A 95 1.60 -8.23 0.44
CA GLY A 95 0.63 -8.98 -0.33
C GLY A 95 1.32 -9.94 -1.29
N SER A 96 0.51 -10.67 -2.06
CA SER A 96 0.98 -11.72 -2.97
C SER A 96 1.84 -11.18 -4.12
N ASP A 97 1.49 -10.01 -4.66
CA ASP A 97 2.22 -9.40 -5.77
C ASP A 97 3.57 -8.81 -5.38
N ILE A 98 3.70 -8.36 -4.14
CA ILE A 98 4.96 -7.82 -3.62
C ILE A 98 5.76 -8.82 -2.76
N GLU A 99 5.27 -10.04 -2.61
CA GLU A 99 5.93 -11.07 -1.79
C GLU A 99 7.43 -11.25 -2.10
N PRO A 100 7.88 -11.26 -3.37
CA PRO A 100 9.30 -11.37 -3.67
C PRO A 100 10.14 -10.19 -3.12
N LEU A 101 9.60 -8.97 -3.13
CA LEU A 101 10.24 -7.79 -2.53
C LEU A 101 10.29 -7.92 -1.00
N VAL A 102 9.20 -8.39 -0.38
CA VAL A 102 9.12 -8.63 1.07
C VAL A 102 10.15 -9.66 1.52
N LYS A 103 10.32 -10.74 0.75
CA LYS A 103 11.35 -11.77 0.99
C LYS A 103 12.77 -11.24 0.82
N ALA A 104 12.96 -10.28 -0.09
CA ALA A 104 14.24 -9.58 -0.27
C ALA A 104 14.52 -8.53 0.84
N GLY A 105 13.61 -8.34 1.79
CA GLY A 105 13.78 -7.45 2.93
C GLY A 105 13.32 -6.01 2.70
N VAL A 106 12.61 -5.73 1.60
CA VAL A 106 12.03 -4.41 1.37
C VAL A 106 11.02 -4.09 2.48
N PRO A 107 11.09 -2.90 3.11
CA PRO A 107 10.13 -2.49 4.12
C PRO A 107 8.71 -2.43 3.59
N VAL A 108 7.73 -2.67 4.46
CA VAL A 108 6.31 -2.73 4.08
C VAL A 108 5.46 -1.88 5.02
N ILE A 109 4.46 -1.24 4.45
CA ILE A 109 3.34 -0.64 5.16
C ILE A 109 2.06 -1.17 4.52
N ASP A 110 1.16 -1.72 5.33
CA ASP A 110 -0.14 -2.20 4.89
C ASP A 110 -1.24 -1.26 5.37
N LEU A 111 -2.10 -0.84 4.44
CA LEU A 111 -3.34 -0.15 4.74
C LEU A 111 -4.47 -1.18 4.68
N GLN A 112 -4.97 -1.58 5.83
CA GLN A 112 -5.98 -2.62 5.96
C GLN A 112 -7.37 -2.07 5.63
N GLN A 113 -7.96 -2.58 4.56
CA GLN A 113 -9.34 -2.26 4.17
C GLN A 113 -10.34 -3.03 5.05
N ASP A 114 -11.57 -2.52 5.12
CA ASP A 114 -12.69 -3.20 5.77
C ASP A 114 -13.13 -4.39 4.91
N GLY A 115 -12.90 -5.58 5.41
CA GLY A 115 -13.25 -6.83 4.76
C GLY A 115 -14.64 -7.35 5.09
N THR A 116 -15.50 -6.58 5.77
CA THR A 116 -16.79 -7.06 6.26
C THR A 116 -17.68 -7.63 5.15
N ARG A 117 -17.62 -7.04 3.96
CA ARG A 117 -18.37 -7.46 2.78
C ARG A 117 -17.53 -8.17 1.73
N TYR A 118 -16.22 -8.25 1.93
CA TYR A 118 -15.28 -8.72 0.92
C TYR A 118 -15.62 -10.14 0.44
N PHE A 119 -15.80 -11.07 1.37
CA PHE A 119 -16.06 -12.47 1.05
C PHE A 119 -17.51 -12.75 0.60
N ASP A 120 -18.40 -11.77 0.67
CA ASP A 120 -19.75 -11.90 0.11
C ASP A 120 -19.76 -11.78 -1.41
N ILE A 121 -18.76 -11.10 -1.99
CA ILE A 121 -18.67 -10.81 -3.43
C ILE A 121 -17.39 -11.33 -4.07
N HIS A 122 -16.29 -11.43 -3.35
CA HIS A 122 -14.99 -11.88 -3.82
C HIS A 122 -15.09 -13.23 -4.54
N HIS A 123 -14.55 -13.30 -5.76
CA HIS A 123 -14.59 -14.48 -6.66
C HIS A 123 -16.00 -14.94 -7.03
N THR A 124 -16.98 -14.04 -7.03
CA THR A 124 -18.36 -14.33 -7.46
C THR A 124 -18.75 -13.46 -8.66
N PRO A 125 -19.80 -13.84 -9.41
CA PRO A 125 -20.34 -13.00 -10.48
C PRO A 125 -20.87 -11.64 -9.99
N ASP A 126 -21.08 -11.48 -8.68
CA ASP A 126 -21.53 -10.24 -8.06
C ASP A 126 -20.41 -9.23 -7.79
N ASP A 127 -19.15 -9.59 -8.04
CA ASP A 127 -18.01 -8.67 -7.93
C ASP A 127 -17.99 -7.71 -9.13
N THR A 128 -18.84 -6.71 -9.03
CA THR A 128 -19.11 -5.74 -10.08
C THR A 128 -18.94 -4.31 -9.59
N LEU A 129 -18.68 -3.38 -10.52
CA LEU A 129 -18.38 -1.98 -10.20
C LEU A 129 -19.47 -1.28 -9.37
N ASP A 130 -20.73 -1.66 -9.53
CA ASP A 130 -21.85 -1.11 -8.76
C ASP A 130 -21.85 -1.47 -7.27
N LYS A 131 -21.05 -2.45 -6.86
CA LYS A 131 -20.86 -2.83 -5.45
C LYS A 131 -19.91 -1.89 -4.70
N ILE A 132 -19.15 -1.07 -5.42
CA ILE A 132 -18.18 -0.17 -4.81
C ILE A 132 -18.87 1.07 -4.25
N ASP A 133 -18.73 1.28 -2.94
CA ASP A 133 -19.18 2.51 -2.28
C ASP A 133 -18.18 3.64 -2.57
N SER A 134 -18.65 4.67 -3.27
CA SER A 134 -17.81 5.79 -3.70
C SER A 134 -17.25 6.64 -2.54
N ALA A 135 -17.93 6.67 -1.38
CA ALA A 135 -17.45 7.41 -0.22
C ALA A 135 -16.32 6.63 0.48
N GLN A 136 -16.47 5.32 0.61
CA GLN A 136 -15.41 4.46 1.14
C GLN A 136 -14.18 4.45 0.22
N LEU A 137 -14.37 4.33 -1.08
CA LEU A 137 -13.28 4.40 -2.05
C LEU A 137 -12.54 5.75 -1.98
N ARG A 138 -13.25 6.88 -1.82
CA ARG A 138 -12.60 8.19 -1.64
C ARG A 138 -11.73 8.24 -0.39
N GLN A 139 -12.19 7.70 0.74
CA GLN A 139 -11.41 7.62 1.97
C GLN A 139 -10.18 6.71 1.76
N ASN A 140 -10.36 5.56 1.10
CA ASN A 140 -9.27 4.65 0.74
C ASN A 140 -8.20 5.36 -0.10
N VAL A 141 -8.59 6.03 -1.19
CA VAL A 141 -7.66 6.80 -2.03
C VAL A 141 -6.94 7.90 -1.23
N ALA A 142 -7.63 8.58 -0.32
CA ALA A 142 -7.02 9.59 0.53
C ALA A 142 -5.99 8.99 1.49
N ALA A 143 -6.29 7.84 2.10
CA ALA A 143 -5.37 7.12 2.97
C ALA A 143 -4.07 6.74 2.22
N TRP A 144 -4.20 6.18 1.03
CA TRP A 144 -3.06 5.85 0.18
C TRP A 144 -2.26 7.08 -0.22
N ALA A 145 -2.93 8.20 -0.57
CA ALA A 145 -2.24 9.44 -0.95
C ALA A 145 -1.40 10.00 0.21
N VAL A 146 -1.95 10.00 1.44
CA VAL A 146 -1.24 10.42 2.65
C VAL A 146 -0.03 9.52 2.91
N ALA A 147 -0.21 8.20 2.92
CA ALA A 147 0.88 7.27 3.18
C ALA A 147 2.01 7.42 2.14
N LEU A 148 1.65 7.46 0.86
CA LEU A 148 2.61 7.62 -0.23
C LEU A 148 3.38 8.96 -0.14
N PHE A 149 2.71 10.05 0.23
CA PHE A 149 3.34 11.36 0.40
C PHE A 149 4.36 11.34 1.54
N GLU A 150 4.00 10.81 2.70
CA GLU A 150 4.89 10.70 3.86
C GLU A 150 6.11 9.81 3.57
N ILE A 151 5.91 8.67 2.92
CA ILE A 151 6.98 7.75 2.53
C ILE A 151 7.90 8.39 1.50
N ALA A 152 7.33 8.97 0.44
CA ALA A 152 8.12 9.55 -0.64
C ALA A 152 8.94 10.76 -0.18
N ASN A 153 8.51 11.47 0.87
CA ASN A 153 9.21 12.63 1.43
C ASN A 153 9.98 12.33 2.71
N ALA A 154 9.98 11.09 3.20
CA ALA A 154 10.72 10.73 4.41
C ALA A 154 12.19 11.16 4.31
N PRO A 155 12.73 11.88 5.31
CA PRO A 155 14.14 12.27 5.30
C PRO A 155 15.08 11.10 5.58
N GLU A 156 14.56 10.04 6.19
CA GLU A 156 15.30 8.84 6.54
C GLU A 156 15.74 8.07 5.27
N SER A 157 16.88 7.39 5.33
CA SER A 157 17.22 6.39 4.33
C SER A 157 16.28 5.20 4.51
N LEU A 158 15.51 4.89 3.49
CA LEU A 158 14.58 3.77 3.45
C LEU A 158 15.13 2.72 2.48
N GLY A 159 14.80 1.47 2.73
CA GLY A 159 15.19 0.36 1.88
C GLY A 159 16.37 -0.43 2.43
N VAL A 160 16.63 -1.57 1.77
CA VAL A 160 17.80 -2.41 2.04
C VAL A 160 18.99 -1.86 1.26
N ASN A 161 20.11 -1.69 1.96
CA ASN A 161 21.39 -1.38 1.34
C ASN A 161 22.01 -2.65 0.75
#